data_f09d795a94f816faf0a5b37caabb9b01
#
_entry.id   f09d795a94f816faf0a5b37caabb9b01
#
_cell.length_a   1.000
_cell.length_b   1.000
_cell.length_c   1.000
_cell.angle_alpha   90.00
_cell.angle_beta   90.00
_cell.angle_gamma   90.00
#
_symmetry.space_group_name_H-M   'P 1'
#
loop_
_entity.id
_entity.type
_entity.pdbx_description
1 polymer ?
#
loop_
_entity_poly.entity_id
_entity_poly.type
_entity_poly.pdbx_seq_one_letter_code
_entity_poly.pdbx_strand_id
1 'polypeptide(L)'
;MSDDDRRRWNKKYAEAAPAELLQADEWLIDAVEGVPPGRVLELACGLGENAVWLATRGWRVDAVDVSAAGLHAASQLAARHQVTPRLIAADLDRFLPLPNSYDLVVVFRYLDRHRLPELVTRALVPGGLLVHETFGPGQCDRPDNHLRNPAFVLAQNELPELYGQLEVVRYEEAVLPDRSVGRLIARQPAG
;
A
#
# COMPACT_ATOMS: atom_id res chain seq x y z
N MET A 1 -15.01 -4.99 1.13
CA MET A 1 -15.02 -4.01 2.26
C MET A 1 -16.46 -3.58 2.52
N SER A 2 -16.91 -3.48 3.79
CA SER A 2 -18.29 -3.14 4.11
C SER A 2 -18.57 -1.63 3.98
N ASP A 3 -19.89 -1.25 3.92
CA ASP A 3 -20.28 0.17 3.99
C ASP A 3 -19.87 0.82 5.31
N ASP A 4 -19.75 0.01 6.38
CA ASP A 4 -19.26 0.47 7.69
C ASP A 4 -17.75 0.77 7.66
N ASP A 5 -16.96 -0.02 6.95
CA ASP A 5 -15.53 0.25 6.77
C ASP A 5 -15.33 1.56 6.00
N ARG A 6 -16.07 1.76 4.91
CA ARG A 6 -16.03 3.00 4.14
C ARG A 6 -16.37 4.22 5.01
N ARG A 7 -17.43 4.14 5.83
CA ARG A 7 -17.81 5.23 6.75
C ARG A 7 -16.71 5.49 7.79
N ARG A 8 -16.15 4.43 8.37
CA ARG A 8 -15.08 4.51 9.37
C ARG A 8 -13.83 5.21 8.80
N TRP A 9 -13.38 4.80 7.61
CA TRP A 9 -12.21 5.40 6.98
C TRP A 9 -12.46 6.83 6.52
N ASN A 10 -13.64 7.13 5.96
CA ASN A 10 -14.01 8.51 5.63
C ASN A 10 -13.96 9.41 6.86
N LYS A 11 -14.51 8.98 7.98
CA LYS A 11 -14.46 9.74 9.24
C LYS A 11 -13.01 9.96 9.69
N LYS A 12 -12.22 8.88 9.76
CA LYS A 12 -10.82 8.95 10.18
C LYS A 12 -10.00 9.93 9.35
N TYR A 13 -10.13 9.88 8.03
CA TYR A 13 -9.36 10.75 7.14
C TYR A 13 -9.90 12.18 7.06
N ALA A 14 -11.19 12.41 7.30
CA ALA A 14 -11.73 13.75 7.41
C ALA A 14 -11.25 14.49 8.68
N GLU A 15 -10.92 13.74 9.74
CA GLU A 15 -10.40 14.28 11.01
C GLU A 15 -8.85 14.37 11.02
N ALA A 16 -8.18 13.78 10.01
CA ALA A 16 -6.73 13.83 9.91
C ALA A 16 -6.24 15.24 9.55
N ALA A 17 -5.21 15.71 10.26
CA ALA A 17 -4.53 16.94 9.88
C ALA A 17 -3.87 16.77 8.50
N PRO A 18 -3.92 17.79 7.63
CA PRO A 18 -3.19 17.75 6.38
C PRO A 18 -1.70 17.52 6.63
N ALA A 19 -1.07 16.62 5.87
CA ALA A 19 0.37 16.43 5.95
C ALA A 19 1.08 17.75 5.59
N GLU A 20 1.89 18.27 6.49
CA GLU A 20 2.67 19.51 6.26
C GLU A 20 3.84 19.25 5.31
N LEU A 21 4.45 18.08 5.42
CA LEU A 21 5.58 17.63 4.59
C LEU A 21 5.19 16.37 3.83
N LEU A 22 5.69 16.24 2.60
CA LEU A 22 5.57 15.00 1.84
C LEU A 22 6.57 13.98 2.37
N GLN A 23 6.07 12.95 3.03
CA GLN A 23 6.88 11.90 3.63
C GLN A 23 6.35 10.53 3.21
N ALA A 24 7.02 9.89 2.26
CA ALA A 24 6.74 8.50 1.93
C ALA A 24 7.33 7.56 3.01
N ASP A 25 6.84 6.35 3.05
CA ASP A 25 7.40 5.33 3.92
C ASP A 25 8.85 4.98 3.51
N GLU A 26 9.76 4.92 4.50
CA GLU A 26 11.18 4.68 4.24
C GLU A 26 11.43 3.33 3.55
N TRP A 27 10.64 2.31 3.88
CA TRP A 27 10.71 1.02 3.22
C TRP A 27 10.39 1.09 1.72
N LEU A 28 9.43 1.93 1.34
CA LEU A 28 9.12 2.18 -0.06
C LEU A 28 10.27 2.90 -0.75
N ILE A 29 10.84 3.92 -0.11
CA ILE A 29 11.97 4.68 -0.65
C ILE A 29 13.13 3.75 -0.97
N ASP A 30 13.52 2.92 -0.01
CA ASP A 30 14.59 1.92 -0.16
C ASP A 30 14.27 0.89 -1.26
N ALA A 31 13.02 0.42 -1.31
CA ALA A 31 12.60 -0.61 -2.25
C ALA A 31 12.66 -0.17 -3.71
N VAL A 32 12.48 1.11 -3.99
CA VAL A 32 12.48 1.66 -5.35
C VAL A 32 13.77 2.40 -5.70
N GLU A 33 14.78 2.38 -4.82
CA GLU A 33 16.09 2.96 -5.12
C GLU A 33 16.71 2.26 -6.32
N GLY A 34 17.11 3.04 -7.33
CA GLY A 34 17.68 2.51 -8.58
C GLY A 34 16.68 1.83 -9.53
N VAL A 35 15.40 1.75 -9.17
CA VAL A 35 14.35 1.22 -10.06
C VAL A 35 13.87 2.33 -11.01
N PRO A 36 13.96 2.14 -12.33
CA PRO A 36 13.48 3.14 -13.30
C PRO A 36 11.97 3.39 -13.10
N PRO A 37 11.53 4.67 -13.11
CA PRO A 37 10.11 4.98 -12.99
C PRO A 37 9.30 4.38 -14.14
N GLY A 38 8.23 3.69 -13.79
CA GLY A 38 7.27 3.07 -14.68
C GLY A 38 5.84 3.40 -14.28
N ARG A 39 4.97 2.42 -14.39
CA ARG A 39 3.58 2.52 -13.94
C ARG A 39 3.40 1.83 -12.58
N VAL A 40 2.82 2.53 -11.62
CA VAL A 40 2.59 2.00 -10.28
C VAL A 40 1.11 2.02 -9.91
N LEU A 41 0.69 0.96 -9.22
CA LEU A 41 -0.62 0.86 -8.57
C LEU A 41 -0.42 0.84 -7.05
N GLU A 42 -0.97 1.83 -6.36
CA GLU A 42 -1.05 1.80 -4.89
C GLU A 42 -2.46 1.39 -4.47
N LEU A 43 -2.56 0.32 -3.67
CA LEU A 43 -3.80 -0.22 -3.12
C LEU A 43 -3.97 0.24 -1.68
N ALA A 44 -5.15 0.74 -1.32
CA ALA A 44 -5.46 1.35 -0.02
C ALA A 44 -4.55 2.55 0.30
N CYS A 45 -4.46 3.51 -0.62
CA CYS A 45 -3.51 4.62 -0.57
C CYS A 45 -3.77 5.65 0.55
N GLY A 46 -4.93 5.63 1.19
CA GLY A 46 -5.30 6.53 2.29
C GLY A 46 -5.15 8.01 1.93
N LEU A 47 -4.26 8.73 2.61
CA LEU A 47 -3.98 10.15 2.40
C LEU A 47 -3.04 10.41 1.20
N GLY A 48 -2.55 9.36 0.55
CA GLY A 48 -1.81 9.43 -0.72
C GLY A 48 -0.35 9.88 -0.60
N GLU A 49 0.26 9.82 0.58
CA GLU A 49 1.64 10.27 0.79
C GLU A 49 2.64 9.50 -0.11
N ASN A 50 2.56 8.17 -0.15
CA ASN A 50 3.37 7.34 -1.03
C ASN A 50 3.06 7.62 -2.51
N ALA A 51 1.77 7.69 -2.89
CA ALA A 51 1.34 7.96 -4.26
C ALA A 51 1.89 9.28 -4.78
N VAL A 52 1.77 10.35 -3.99
CA VAL A 52 2.25 11.68 -4.37
C VAL A 52 3.77 11.70 -4.44
N TRP A 53 4.46 11.07 -3.48
CA TRP A 53 5.92 10.97 -3.50
C TRP A 53 6.41 10.24 -4.75
N LEU A 54 5.82 9.08 -5.09
CA LEU A 54 6.15 8.34 -6.31
C LEU A 54 5.94 9.20 -7.56
N ALA A 55 4.83 9.94 -7.62
CA ALA A 55 4.56 10.84 -8.73
C ALA A 55 5.62 11.96 -8.87
N THR A 56 6.15 12.49 -7.75
CA THR A 56 7.28 13.46 -7.79
C THR A 56 8.58 12.85 -8.32
N ARG A 57 8.70 11.52 -8.28
CA ARG A 57 9.84 10.75 -8.81
C ARG A 57 9.66 10.28 -10.25
N GLY A 58 8.58 10.72 -10.92
CA GLY A 58 8.31 10.42 -12.31
C GLY A 58 7.49 9.14 -12.55
N TRP A 59 7.01 8.46 -11.50
CA TRP A 59 6.12 7.32 -11.66
C TRP A 59 4.74 7.76 -12.15
N ARG A 60 4.14 6.97 -13.04
CA ARG A 60 2.73 7.10 -13.43
C ARG A 60 1.87 6.34 -12.43
N VAL A 61 1.24 7.08 -11.52
CA VAL A 61 0.58 6.53 -10.34
C VAL A 61 -0.92 6.39 -10.56
N ASP A 62 -1.44 5.19 -10.34
CA ASP A 62 -2.84 4.90 -10.07
C ASP A 62 -2.97 4.57 -8.58
N ALA A 63 -3.72 5.36 -7.81
CA ALA A 63 -3.88 5.19 -6.37
C ALA A 63 -5.35 4.96 -6.02
N VAL A 64 -5.63 3.85 -5.33
CA VAL A 64 -6.98 3.35 -5.05
C VAL A 64 -7.24 3.39 -3.56
N ASP A 65 -8.36 3.97 -3.15
CA ASP A 65 -8.88 3.89 -1.78
C ASP A 65 -10.41 3.89 -1.78
N VAL A 66 -11.01 3.34 -0.73
CA VAL A 66 -12.47 3.37 -0.54
C VAL A 66 -12.94 4.72 -0.01
N SER A 67 -12.05 5.47 0.63
CA SER A 67 -12.35 6.73 1.29
C SER A 67 -12.25 7.93 0.35
N ALA A 68 -13.38 8.55 0.05
CA ALA A 68 -13.41 9.82 -0.67
C ALA A 68 -12.70 10.95 0.08
N ALA A 69 -12.75 10.96 1.43
CA ALA A 69 -12.05 11.94 2.25
C ALA A 69 -10.53 11.78 2.14
N GLY A 70 -10.01 10.53 2.17
CA GLY A 70 -8.61 10.23 1.94
C GLY A 70 -8.15 10.70 0.57
N LEU A 71 -8.88 10.35 -0.49
CA LEU A 71 -8.56 10.75 -1.86
C LEU A 71 -8.64 12.28 -2.06
N HIS A 72 -9.55 12.95 -1.36
CA HIS A 72 -9.58 14.42 -1.38
C HIS A 72 -8.30 15.03 -0.77
N ALA A 73 -7.85 14.51 0.38
CA ALA A 73 -6.59 14.91 0.99
C ALA A 73 -5.38 14.61 0.07
N ALA A 74 -5.35 13.42 -0.55
CA ALA A 74 -4.34 13.06 -1.55
C ALA A 74 -4.31 14.02 -2.74
N SER A 75 -5.48 14.45 -3.23
CA SER A 75 -5.59 15.44 -4.31
C SER A 75 -5.02 16.80 -3.91
N GLN A 76 -5.30 17.26 -2.70
CA GLN A 76 -4.72 18.51 -2.18
C GLN A 76 -3.20 18.42 -2.03
N LEU A 77 -2.70 17.27 -1.53
CA LEU A 77 -1.27 17.01 -1.42
C LEU A 77 -0.61 17.01 -2.80
N ALA A 78 -1.19 16.32 -3.77
CA ALA A 78 -0.70 16.28 -5.16
C ALA A 78 -0.64 17.67 -5.80
N ALA A 79 -1.67 18.50 -5.60
CA ALA A 79 -1.70 19.87 -6.11
C ALA A 79 -0.57 20.74 -5.52
N ARG A 80 -0.28 20.60 -4.22
CA ARG A 80 0.83 21.32 -3.56
C ARG A 80 2.20 20.93 -4.14
N HIS A 81 2.35 19.67 -4.56
CA HIS A 81 3.58 19.14 -5.15
C HIS A 81 3.60 19.18 -6.69
N GLN A 82 2.57 19.78 -7.32
CA GLN A 82 2.46 19.96 -8.77
C GLN A 82 2.54 18.64 -9.57
N VAL A 83 1.95 17.57 -9.02
CA VAL A 83 1.84 16.25 -9.66
C VAL A 83 0.40 15.83 -9.80
N THR A 84 0.11 14.89 -10.70
CA THR A 84 -1.24 14.46 -11.06
C THR A 84 -1.39 12.94 -11.04
N PRO A 85 -1.28 12.27 -9.87
CA PRO A 85 -1.62 10.85 -9.77
C PRO A 85 -3.11 10.65 -10.11
N ARG A 86 -3.45 9.51 -10.70
CA ARG A 86 -4.84 9.12 -10.90
C ARG A 86 -5.41 8.54 -9.62
N LEU A 87 -6.28 9.29 -8.94
CA LEU A 87 -6.95 8.88 -7.72
C LEU A 87 -8.26 8.17 -8.05
N ILE A 88 -8.45 6.97 -7.52
CA ILE A 88 -9.56 6.07 -7.85
C ILE A 88 -10.33 5.72 -6.59
N ALA A 89 -11.57 6.18 -6.49
CA ALA A 89 -12.48 5.80 -5.41
C ALA A 89 -13.07 4.42 -5.72
N ALA A 90 -12.60 3.37 -5.06
CA ALA A 90 -13.10 2.03 -5.28
C ALA A 90 -12.98 1.14 -4.03
N ASP A 91 -13.91 0.21 -3.93
CA ASP A 91 -13.83 -0.90 -2.97
C ASP A 91 -12.95 -2.00 -3.55
N LEU A 92 -11.88 -2.38 -2.85
CA LEU A 92 -10.93 -3.39 -3.31
C LEU A 92 -11.57 -4.79 -3.48
N ASP A 93 -12.69 -5.09 -2.83
CA ASP A 93 -13.42 -6.33 -3.07
C ASP A 93 -14.01 -6.40 -4.51
N ARG A 94 -14.25 -5.24 -5.11
CA ARG A 94 -14.85 -5.11 -6.45
C ARG A 94 -13.90 -4.51 -7.48
N PHE A 95 -12.82 -3.91 -7.02
CA PHE A 95 -11.82 -3.32 -7.91
C PHE A 95 -11.10 -4.42 -8.70
N LEU A 96 -10.90 -4.18 -9.99
CA LEU A 96 -10.10 -5.05 -10.87
C LEU A 96 -9.06 -4.17 -11.57
N PRO A 97 -7.76 -4.36 -11.27
CA PRO A 97 -6.71 -3.66 -11.99
C PRO A 97 -6.62 -4.15 -13.44
N LEU A 98 -6.08 -3.32 -14.31
CA LEU A 98 -5.70 -3.75 -15.65
C LEU A 98 -4.67 -4.87 -15.54
N PRO A 99 -4.84 -5.98 -16.28
CA PRO A 99 -3.90 -7.09 -16.20
C PRO A 99 -2.54 -6.71 -16.79
N ASN A 100 -1.46 -7.22 -16.20
CA ASN A 100 -0.09 -7.05 -16.69
C ASN A 100 0.23 -5.61 -17.11
N SER A 101 -0.07 -4.65 -16.24
CA SER A 101 -0.04 -3.23 -16.60
C SER A 101 0.80 -2.36 -15.66
N TYR A 102 1.33 -2.93 -14.59
CA TYR A 102 2.06 -2.17 -13.58
C TYR A 102 3.44 -2.77 -13.34
N ASP A 103 4.45 -1.91 -13.36
CA ASP A 103 5.83 -2.24 -13.04
C ASP A 103 6.05 -2.37 -11.53
N LEU A 104 5.17 -1.71 -10.75
CA LEU A 104 5.19 -1.72 -9.30
C LEU A 104 3.77 -1.78 -8.75
N VAL A 105 3.55 -2.62 -7.73
CA VAL A 105 2.36 -2.57 -6.86
C VAL A 105 2.81 -2.27 -5.44
N VAL A 106 2.13 -1.32 -4.80
CA VAL A 106 2.43 -0.83 -3.45
C VAL A 106 1.24 -1.06 -2.54
N VAL A 107 1.48 -1.63 -1.36
CA VAL A 107 0.46 -1.87 -0.33
C VAL A 107 1.05 -1.52 1.03
N PHE A 108 0.46 -0.55 1.75
CA PHE A 108 0.89 -0.19 3.10
C PHE A 108 -0.27 -0.22 4.09
N ARG A 109 -0.04 -0.85 5.25
CA ARG A 109 -0.97 -0.88 6.39
C ARG A 109 -2.39 -1.38 6.02
N TYR A 110 -2.46 -2.25 5.02
CA TYR A 110 -3.67 -2.94 4.60
C TYR A 110 -3.39 -4.43 4.47
N LEU A 111 -4.31 -5.27 4.93
CA LEU A 111 -4.20 -6.72 4.86
C LEU A 111 -5.55 -7.32 4.46
N ASP A 112 -5.55 -8.03 3.34
CA ASP A 112 -6.62 -8.92 2.91
C ASP A 112 -5.99 -10.19 2.35
N ARG A 113 -6.11 -11.29 3.08
CA ARG A 113 -5.45 -12.56 2.78
C ARG A 113 -5.93 -13.24 1.51
N HIS A 114 -7.12 -12.89 1.08
CA HIS A 114 -7.74 -13.51 -0.10
C HIS A 114 -7.64 -12.61 -1.33
N ARG A 115 -7.95 -11.35 -1.17
CA ARG A 115 -8.11 -10.45 -2.30
C ARG A 115 -6.80 -9.82 -2.79
N LEU A 116 -5.90 -9.45 -1.87
CA LEU A 116 -4.63 -8.83 -2.28
C LEU A 116 -3.77 -9.71 -3.21
N PRO A 117 -3.57 -11.02 -2.93
CA PRO A 117 -2.77 -11.85 -3.83
C PRO A 117 -3.30 -11.87 -5.27
N GLU A 118 -4.62 -11.94 -5.45
CA GLU A 118 -5.25 -11.89 -6.78
C GLU A 118 -5.02 -10.55 -7.48
N LEU A 119 -5.25 -9.44 -6.76
CA LEU A 119 -5.10 -8.09 -7.32
C LEU A 119 -3.66 -7.83 -7.74
N VAL A 120 -2.70 -8.19 -6.89
CA VAL A 120 -1.27 -8.00 -7.13
C VAL A 120 -0.79 -8.83 -8.32
N THR A 121 -1.03 -10.14 -8.31
CA THR A 121 -0.61 -11.04 -9.39
C THR A 121 -1.23 -10.65 -10.73
N ARG A 122 -2.50 -10.22 -10.73
CA ARG A 122 -3.17 -9.73 -11.93
C ARG A 122 -2.54 -8.43 -12.46
N ALA A 123 -2.18 -7.51 -11.56
CA ALA A 123 -1.73 -6.16 -11.93
C ALA A 123 -0.31 -6.13 -12.49
N LEU A 124 0.60 -6.91 -11.90
CA LEU A 124 2.02 -6.87 -12.22
C LEU A 124 2.32 -7.39 -13.63
N VAL A 125 3.20 -6.67 -14.32
CA VAL A 125 3.87 -7.19 -15.53
C VAL A 125 4.87 -8.28 -15.14
N PRO A 126 5.26 -9.20 -16.06
CA PRO A 126 6.41 -10.06 -15.83
C PRO A 126 7.65 -9.25 -15.43
N GLY A 127 8.31 -9.64 -14.34
CA GLY A 127 9.43 -8.91 -13.75
C GLY A 127 9.05 -7.72 -12.86
N GLY A 128 7.78 -7.34 -12.79
CA GLY A 128 7.27 -6.26 -11.94
C GLY A 128 7.39 -6.56 -10.45
N LEU A 129 7.43 -5.54 -9.61
CA LEU A 129 7.69 -5.61 -8.18
C LEU A 129 6.43 -5.37 -7.35
N LEU A 130 6.28 -6.15 -6.28
CA LEU A 130 5.42 -5.85 -5.14
C LEU A 130 6.27 -5.26 -4.02
N VAL A 131 5.80 -4.16 -3.41
CA VAL A 131 6.29 -3.65 -2.12
C VAL A 131 5.12 -3.64 -1.15
N HIS A 132 5.18 -4.48 -0.13
CA HIS A 132 4.13 -4.61 0.87
C HIS A 132 4.70 -4.48 2.28
N GLU A 133 4.15 -3.56 3.08
CA GLU A 133 4.34 -3.48 4.53
C GLU A 133 2.98 -3.50 5.21
N THR A 134 2.82 -4.34 6.23
CA THR A 134 1.64 -4.28 7.10
C THR A 134 2.01 -4.71 8.53
N PHE A 135 1.04 -4.65 9.45
CA PHE A 135 1.28 -4.98 10.85
C PHE A 135 1.70 -6.44 11.02
N GLY A 136 2.83 -6.64 11.68
CA GLY A 136 3.47 -7.93 11.87
C GLY A 136 3.30 -8.51 13.28
N PRO A 137 3.92 -9.68 13.53
CA PRO A 137 3.88 -10.35 14.83
C PRO A 137 4.27 -9.43 15.98
N GLY A 138 3.62 -9.59 17.13
CA GLY A 138 3.84 -8.76 18.31
C GLY A 138 3.13 -7.39 18.29
N GLN A 139 2.49 -6.99 17.21
CA GLN A 139 1.78 -5.70 17.16
C GLN A 139 0.68 -5.61 18.22
N CYS A 140 -0.08 -6.67 18.44
CA CYS A 140 -1.15 -6.68 19.44
C CYS A 140 -0.66 -6.59 20.89
N ASP A 141 0.58 -6.98 21.15
CA ASP A 141 1.21 -7.01 22.49
C ASP A 141 1.81 -5.66 22.88
N ARG A 142 1.89 -4.72 21.95
CA ARG A 142 2.46 -3.39 22.20
C ARG A 142 1.55 -2.59 23.14
N PRO A 143 2.12 -1.89 24.14
CA PRO A 143 1.36 -1.08 25.10
C PRO A 143 0.66 0.11 24.43
N ASP A 144 1.20 0.64 23.34
CA ASP A 144 0.70 1.76 22.55
C ASP A 144 -0.19 1.32 21.37
N ASN A 145 -0.55 0.02 21.31
CA ASN A 145 -1.31 -0.53 20.21
C ASN A 145 -2.77 -0.05 20.19
N HIS A 146 -3.17 0.55 19.08
CA HIS A 146 -4.55 0.92 18.78
C HIS A 146 -5.30 -0.11 17.93
N LEU A 147 -4.59 -1.14 17.43
CA LEU A 147 -5.14 -2.19 16.59
C LEU A 147 -5.74 -3.30 17.46
N ARG A 148 -7.07 -3.30 17.60
CA ARG A 148 -7.79 -4.24 18.47
C ARG A 148 -8.11 -5.59 17.84
N ASN A 149 -8.16 -5.65 16.51
CA ASN A 149 -8.52 -6.86 15.80
C ASN A 149 -7.27 -7.59 15.28
N PRO A 150 -6.93 -8.78 15.83
CA PRO A 150 -5.77 -9.54 15.40
C PRO A 150 -5.85 -10.02 13.94
N ALA A 151 -7.03 -10.03 13.34
CA ALA A 151 -7.19 -10.36 11.92
C ALA A 151 -6.44 -9.40 10.97
N PHE A 152 -6.09 -8.19 11.44
CA PHE A 152 -5.30 -7.23 10.70
C PHE A 152 -3.78 -7.32 10.95
N VAL A 153 -3.34 -8.34 11.71
CA VAL A 153 -1.94 -8.59 12.04
C VAL A 153 -1.51 -9.90 11.39
N LEU A 154 -0.33 -9.91 10.79
CA LEU A 154 0.28 -11.11 10.22
C LEU A 154 0.70 -12.09 11.32
N ALA A 155 0.56 -13.39 11.05
CA ALA A 155 1.32 -14.42 11.75
C ALA A 155 2.79 -14.38 11.30
N GLN A 156 3.66 -15.08 12.05
CA GLN A 156 5.07 -15.18 11.70
C GLN A 156 5.25 -15.86 10.34
N ASN A 157 6.07 -15.27 9.49
CA ASN A 157 6.37 -15.71 8.12
C ASN A 157 5.16 -15.75 7.16
N GLU A 158 4.03 -15.18 7.53
CA GLU A 158 2.79 -15.28 6.73
C GLU A 158 2.88 -14.49 5.41
N LEU A 159 3.54 -13.33 5.40
CA LEU A 159 3.50 -12.43 4.24
C LEU A 159 4.10 -13.05 2.96
N PRO A 160 5.25 -13.75 3.00
CA PRO A 160 5.74 -14.50 1.82
C PRO A 160 4.80 -15.62 1.38
N GLU A 161 4.14 -16.30 2.32
CA GLU A 161 3.21 -17.39 2.00
C GLU A 161 1.97 -16.89 1.25
N LEU A 162 1.46 -15.70 1.60
CA LEU A 162 0.33 -15.07 0.91
C LEU A 162 0.63 -14.83 -0.57
N TYR A 163 1.88 -14.55 -0.91
CA TYR A 163 2.33 -14.28 -2.29
C TYR A 163 3.20 -15.40 -2.85
N GLY A 164 2.90 -16.65 -2.54
CA GLY A 164 3.70 -17.81 -2.96
C GLY A 164 3.86 -18.01 -4.46
N GLN A 165 3.16 -17.23 -5.30
CA GLN A 165 3.34 -17.20 -6.75
C GLN A 165 4.42 -16.20 -7.20
N LEU A 166 4.88 -15.31 -6.30
CA LEU A 166 5.92 -14.32 -6.56
C LEU A 166 7.27 -14.82 -6.04
N GLU A 167 8.34 -14.37 -6.66
CA GLU A 167 9.71 -14.61 -6.18
C GLU A 167 10.03 -13.62 -5.07
N VAL A 168 10.35 -14.10 -3.87
CA VAL A 168 10.75 -13.26 -2.75
C VAL A 168 12.12 -12.65 -3.03
N VAL A 169 12.18 -11.31 -3.10
CA VAL A 169 13.43 -10.56 -3.23
C VAL A 169 13.99 -10.20 -1.87
N ARG A 170 13.13 -9.72 -0.97
CA ARG A 170 13.48 -9.37 0.41
C ARG A 170 12.26 -9.55 1.31
N TYR A 171 12.47 -10.14 2.46
CA TYR A 171 11.46 -10.25 3.52
C TYR A 171 12.08 -9.97 4.87
N GLU A 172 11.36 -9.25 5.72
CA GLU A 172 11.74 -9.07 7.13
C GLU A 172 10.52 -8.85 8.02
N GLU A 173 10.65 -9.27 9.27
CA GLU A 173 9.78 -8.86 10.37
C GLU A 173 10.58 -7.94 11.27
N ALA A 174 10.04 -6.76 11.56
CA ALA A 174 10.75 -5.73 12.31
C ALA A 174 9.87 -5.09 13.39
N VAL A 175 10.50 -4.76 14.51
CA VAL A 175 9.88 -3.94 15.55
C VAL A 175 10.40 -2.51 15.39
N LEU A 176 9.55 -1.64 14.92
CA LEU A 176 9.83 -0.21 14.78
C LEU A 176 9.45 0.55 16.07
N PRO A 177 9.89 1.78 16.26
CA PRO A 177 9.54 2.55 17.44
C PRO A 177 8.03 2.66 17.70
N ASP A 178 7.23 2.80 16.63
CA ASP A 178 5.77 3.03 16.66
C ASP A 178 4.93 1.80 16.30
N ARG A 179 5.51 0.74 15.71
CA ARG A 179 4.76 -0.43 15.26
C ARG A 179 5.65 -1.67 15.07
N SER A 180 5.03 -2.86 15.05
CA SER A 180 5.65 -4.09 14.55
C SER A 180 5.13 -4.38 13.15
N VAL A 181 6.00 -4.78 12.22
CA VAL A 181 5.68 -4.92 10.80
C VAL A 181 6.20 -6.23 10.21
N GLY A 182 5.50 -6.72 9.19
CA GLY A 182 6.04 -7.64 8.19
C GLY A 182 6.20 -6.88 6.87
N ARG A 183 7.34 -7.05 6.22
CA ARG A 183 7.77 -6.31 5.02
C ARG A 183 8.22 -7.26 3.93
N LEU A 184 7.70 -7.10 2.74
CA LEU A 184 8.00 -7.94 1.59
C LEU A 184 8.29 -7.10 0.35
N ILE A 185 9.38 -7.41 -0.32
CA ILE A 185 9.62 -7.09 -1.72
C ILE A 185 9.59 -8.41 -2.47
N ALA A 186 8.71 -8.54 -3.44
CA ALA A 186 8.60 -9.73 -4.26
C ALA A 186 8.49 -9.37 -5.75
N ARG A 187 8.85 -10.29 -6.63
CA ARG A 187 8.89 -10.08 -8.07
C ARG A 187 7.93 -11.03 -8.77
N GLN A 188 7.18 -10.52 -9.73
CA GLN A 188 6.44 -11.37 -10.66
C GLN A 188 7.43 -12.14 -11.51
N PRO A 189 7.37 -13.48 -11.58
CA PRO A 189 8.26 -14.25 -12.46
C PRO A 189 8.23 -13.73 -13.90
N ALA A 190 9.41 -13.72 -14.53
CA ALA A 190 9.50 -13.53 -15.98
C ALA A 190 8.90 -14.78 -16.62
N GLY A 191 7.77 -14.64 -17.34
CA GLY A 191 7.10 -15.74 -18.01
C GLY A 191 7.96 -16.43 -19.07
#